data_33ee1cf2234c6e14c569a4f5e75cb853
#
_entry.id   33ee1cf2234c6e14c569a4f5e75cb853
#
_cell.length_a   1.000
_cell.length_b   1.000
_cell.length_c   1.000
_cell.angle_alpha   90.00
_cell.angle_beta   90.00
_cell.angle_gamma   90.00
#
_symmetry.space_group_name_H-M   'P 1'
#
loop_
_entity.id
_entity.type
_entity.pdbx_description
1 polymer ?
#
loop_
_entity_poly.entity_id
_entity_poly.type
_entity_poly.pdbx_seq_one_letter_code
_entity_poly.pdbx_strand_id
1 'polypeptide(L)'
;MGIGPSTKETSLHHFRDPLLDTLADDPDIDFQGVVVVGTPQDNRLKHLVGWRTAVWLEAMRTEGAIISADGWGNSDVDYANTMFEIGERDISIVGLKFMGKHKFVVENQYTKYVLDFNKSEEGNETEVVCQNNI
;
A
#
# COMPACT_ATOMS: atom_id res chain seq x y z
N MET A 1 -4.60 21.76 -2.23
CA MET A 1 -3.59 20.79 -2.63
C MET A 1 -4.10 20.08 -3.86
N GLY A 2 -3.32 20.10 -4.94
CA GLY A 2 -3.64 19.33 -6.13
C GLY A 2 -3.42 17.85 -5.86
N ILE A 3 -4.44 17.05 -6.07
CA ILE A 3 -4.33 15.61 -6.04
C ILE A 3 -3.90 15.19 -7.44
N GLY A 4 -2.77 14.50 -7.53
CA GLY A 4 -2.30 13.98 -8.80
C GLY A 4 -3.29 12.99 -9.42
N PRO A 5 -3.21 12.75 -10.74
CA PRO A 5 -4.13 11.84 -11.42
C PRO A 5 -4.15 10.43 -10.81
N SER A 6 -3.03 10.00 -10.28
CA SER A 6 -2.86 8.68 -9.69
C SER A 6 -3.46 8.53 -8.29
N THR A 7 -3.76 9.63 -7.61
CA THR A 7 -4.33 9.62 -6.25
C THR A 7 -5.85 9.71 -6.22
N LYS A 8 -6.49 9.92 -7.36
CA LYS A 8 -7.96 9.99 -7.43
C LYS A 8 -8.67 8.67 -7.13
N GLU A 9 -7.96 7.56 -7.22
CA GLU A 9 -8.46 6.22 -6.94
C GLU A 9 -8.20 5.78 -5.48
N THR A 10 -7.78 6.68 -4.61
CA THR A 10 -7.54 6.34 -3.20
C THR A 10 -8.85 6.33 -2.40
N SER A 11 -8.89 5.52 -1.35
CA SER A 11 -10.03 5.43 -0.42
C SER A 11 -10.44 6.75 0.23
N LEU A 12 -9.54 7.74 0.27
CA LEU A 12 -9.84 9.11 0.74
C LEU A 12 -10.77 9.88 -0.21
N HIS A 13 -10.75 9.56 -1.48
CA HIS A 13 -11.55 10.24 -2.50
C HIS A 13 -12.77 9.45 -2.93
N HIS A 14 -12.69 8.13 -2.80
CA HIS A 14 -13.76 7.23 -3.12
C HIS A 14 -14.29 6.61 -1.84
N PHE A 15 -15.44 7.10 -1.36
CA PHE A 15 -16.16 6.50 -0.24
C PHE A 15 -16.59 5.05 -0.51
N ARG A 16 -16.34 4.56 -1.72
CA ARG A 16 -16.64 3.21 -2.18
C ARG A 16 -15.41 2.63 -2.87
N ASP A 17 -14.32 2.51 -2.16
CA ASP A 17 -13.17 1.75 -2.63
C ASP A 17 -13.56 0.27 -2.71
N PRO A 18 -13.48 -0.37 -3.88
CA PRO A 18 -13.84 -1.78 -4.03
C PRO A 18 -13.08 -2.72 -3.10
N LEU A 19 -11.86 -2.37 -2.73
CA LEU A 19 -11.07 -3.14 -1.77
C LEU A 19 -11.72 -3.11 -0.37
N LEU A 20 -12.21 -1.95 0.05
CA LEU A 20 -12.84 -1.79 1.36
C LEU A 20 -14.18 -2.53 1.41
N ASP A 21 -14.99 -2.40 0.36
CA ASP A 21 -16.26 -3.11 0.26
C ASP A 21 -16.01 -4.64 0.29
N THR A 22 -15.01 -5.12 -0.46
CA THR A 22 -14.65 -6.54 -0.49
C THR A 22 -14.22 -7.05 0.89
N LEU A 23 -13.39 -6.29 1.61
CA LEU A 23 -12.93 -6.69 2.94
C LEU A 23 -14.05 -6.62 3.99
N ALA A 24 -14.92 -5.61 3.89
CA ALA A 24 -16.01 -5.42 4.84
C ALA A 24 -17.14 -6.44 4.66
N ASP A 25 -17.35 -6.92 3.44
CA ASP A 25 -18.42 -7.88 3.12
C ASP A 25 -17.97 -9.34 3.33
N ASP A 26 -16.67 -9.60 3.51
CA ASP A 26 -16.15 -10.95 3.71
C ASP A 26 -16.44 -11.44 5.13
N PRO A 27 -17.23 -12.52 5.32
CA PRO A 27 -17.60 -13.00 6.64
C PRO A 27 -16.45 -13.62 7.44
N ASP A 28 -15.36 -13.96 6.79
CA ASP A 28 -14.17 -14.55 7.42
C ASP A 28 -13.15 -13.48 7.86
N ILE A 29 -13.42 -12.19 7.57
CA ILE A 29 -12.56 -11.06 7.89
C ILE A 29 -13.23 -10.16 8.94
N ASP A 30 -12.55 -9.96 10.08
CA ASP A 30 -12.87 -8.88 11.02
C ASP A 30 -12.18 -7.60 10.58
N PHE A 31 -12.83 -6.87 9.67
CA PHE A 31 -12.27 -5.66 9.07
C PHE A 31 -12.23 -4.51 10.07
N GLN A 32 -11.03 -4.17 10.55
CA GLN A 32 -10.82 -3.17 11.60
C GLN A 32 -10.84 -1.72 11.11
N GLY A 33 -10.64 -1.48 9.81
CA GLY A 33 -10.66 -0.14 9.23
C GLY A 33 -9.48 0.19 8.34
N VAL A 34 -9.27 1.49 8.11
CA VAL A 34 -8.25 2.03 7.21
C VAL A 34 -7.34 2.97 7.96
N VAL A 35 -6.04 2.78 7.81
CA VAL A 35 -5.02 3.70 8.29
C VAL A 35 -4.43 4.47 7.11
N VAL A 36 -4.56 5.79 7.15
CA VAL A 36 -3.98 6.67 6.13
C VAL A 36 -2.58 7.08 6.57
N VAL A 37 -1.59 6.73 5.77
CA VAL A 37 -0.18 6.94 6.08
C VAL A 37 0.39 8.06 5.21
N GLY A 38 0.97 9.08 5.84
CA GLY A 38 1.62 10.18 5.13
C GLY A 38 2.97 9.78 4.54
N THR A 39 3.37 10.43 3.46
CA THR A 39 4.65 10.23 2.78
C THR A 39 5.53 11.50 2.88
N PRO A 40 6.20 11.73 4.00
CA PRO A 40 7.04 12.90 4.19
C PRO A 40 8.26 12.90 3.29
N GLN A 41 8.86 14.07 3.05
CA GLN A 41 10.06 14.19 2.22
C GLN A 41 11.35 13.83 2.99
N ASP A 42 11.39 14.13 4.29
CA ASP A 42 12.56 13.85 5.14
C ASP A 42 12.65 12.34 5.45
N ASN A 43 13.83 11.75 5.22
CA ASN A 43 14.03 10.32 5.39
C ASN A 43 13.81 9.82 6.83
N ARG A 44 14.17 10.62 7.83
CA ARG A 44 13.93 10.24 9.24
C ARG A 44 12.45 10.21 9.54
N LEU A 45 11.69 11.14 8.95
CA LEU A 45 10.24 11.15 9.09
C LEU A 45 9.58 9.98 8.35
N LYS A 46 10.11 9.56 7.20
CA LYS A 46 9.65 8.36 6.49
C LYS A 46 9.73 7.13 7.41
N HIS A 47 10.90 6.90 8.00
CA HIS A 47 11.10 5.78 8.92
C HIS A 47 10.22 5.89 10.16
N LEU A 48 10.09 7.08 10.74
CA LEU A 48 9.24 7.31 11.89
C LEU A 48 7.76 7.02 11.60
N VAL A 49 7.27 7.42 10.43
CA VAL A 49 5.88 7.19 10.02
C VAL A 49 5.61 5.69 9.85
N GLY A 50 6.48 4.98 9.15
CA GLY A 50 6.36 3.52 8.98
C GLY A 50 6.39 2.79 10.32
N TRP A 51 7.35 3.11 11.17
CA TRP A 51 7.45 2.55 12.52
C TRP A 51 6.20 2.80 13.37
N ARG A 52 5.68 4.04 13.39
CA ARG A 52 4.45 4.37 14.13
C ARG A 52 3.23 3.65 13.61
N THR A 53 3.11 3.54 12.29
CA THR A 53 2.02 2.79 11.65
C THR A 53 2.03 1.33 12.14
N ALA A 54 3.19 0.69 12.11
CA ALA A 54 3.32 -0.69 12.56
C ALA A 54 3.01 -0.85 14.06
N VAL A 55 3.46 0.07 14.91
CA VAL A 55 3.13 0.07 16.35
C VAL A 55 1.63 0.21 16.59
N TRP A 56 0.93 1.01 15.81
CA TRP A 56 -0.53 1.13 15.92
C TRP A 56 -1.24 -0.16 15.54
N LEU A 57 -0.85 -0.79 14.44
CA LEU A 57 -1.42 -2.06 14.01
C LEU A 57 -1.17 -3.17 15.06
N GLU A 58 0.03 -3.21 15.62
CA GLU A 58 0.34 -4.13 16.72
C GLU A 58 -0.54 -3.88 17.96
N ALA A 59 -0.70 -2.62 18.35
CA ALA A 59 -1.57 -2.23 19.48
C ALA A 59 -3.05 -2.57 19.23
N MET A 60 -3.50 -2.52 17.99
CA MET A 60 -4.84 -2.95 17.56
C MET A 60 -4.97 -4.48 17.48
N ARG A 61 -3.89 -5.22 17.67
CA ARG A 61 -3.84 -6.69 17.50
C ARG A 61 -4.23 -7.13 16.08
N THR A 62 -3.80 -6.38 15.10
CA THR A 62 -4.03 -6.68 13.69
C THR A 62 -3.25 -7.95 13.31
N GLU A 63 -3.91 -8.91 12.69
CA GLU A 63 -3.27 -10.15 12.23
C GLU A 63 -2.77 -10.03 10.79
N GLY A 64 -3.41 -9.17 9.99
CA GLY A 64 -3.05 -8.95 8.60
C GLY A 64 -3.31 -7.52 8.14
N ALA A 65 -2.50 -7.04 7.21
CA ALA A 65 -2.64 -5.73 6.62
C ALA A 65 -2.44 -5.78 5.10
N ILE A 66 -3.23 -4.99 4.40
CA ILE A 66 -3.04 -4.71 2.98
C ILE A 66 -2.56 -3.27 2.87
N ILE A 67 -1.36 -3.07 2.33
CA ILE A 67 -0.86 -1.73 2.04
C ILE A 67 -1.07 -1.41 0.57
N SER A 68 -1.72 -0.30 0.29
CA SER A 68 -1.90 0.18 -1.08
C SER A 68 -1.25 1.54 -1.27
N ALA A 69 -0.62 1.74 -2.40
CA ALA A 69 -0.06 3.02 -2.78
C ALA A 69 -0.09 3.19 -4.29
N ASP A 70 -0.27 4.43 -4.67
CA ASP A 70 -0.22 4.86 -6.04
C ASP A 70 1.00 5.78 -6.22
N GLY A 71 1.76 5.57 -7.29
CA GLY A 71 3.00 6.31 -7.55
C GLY A 71 4.26 5.47 -7.36
N TRP A 72 5.39 6.12 -7.61
CA TRP A 72 6.74 5.54 -7.62
C TRP A 72 7.78 6.56 -7.19
N GLY A 73 9.05 6.11 -7.11
CA GLY A 73 10.15 6.97 -6.74
C GLY A 73 10.29 7.16 -5.24
N ASN A 74 10.28 8.40 -4.76
CA ASN A 74 10.54 8.70 -3.35
C ASN A 74 9.52 8.06 -2.39
N SER A 75 8.27 7.88 -2.82
CA SER A 75 7.24 7.19 -2.03
C SER A 75 7.48 5.68 -1.89
N ASP A 76 8.33 5.08 -2.72
CA ASP A 76 8.70 3.67 -2.59
C ASP A 76 9.45 3.41 -1.29
N VAL A 77 10.22 4.40 -0.83
CA VAL A 77 10.93 4.32 0.47
C VAL A 77 9.92 4.21 1.61
N ASP A 78 8.88 5.05 1.61
CA ASP A 78 7.82 5.00 2.63
C ASP A 78 7.08 3.67 2.58
N TYR A 79 6.73 3.22 1.38
CA TYR A 79 5.99 1.99 1.16
C TYR A 79 6.77 0.77 1.64
N ALA A 80 8.01 0.61 1.15
CA ALA A 80 8.86 -0.51 1.51
C ALA A 80 9.19 -0.52 3.01
N ASN A 81 9.48 0.66 3.59
CA ASN A 81 9.76 0.78 5.02
C ASN A 81 8.52 0.43 5.87
N THR A 82 7.34 0.88 5.47
CA THR A 82 6.10 0.56 6.18
C THR A 82 5.80 -0.94 6.12
N MET A 83 5.99 -1.59 4.97
CA MET A 83 5.88 -3.04 4.84
C MET A 83 6.87 -3.77 5.77
N PHE A 84 8.13 -3.30 5.79
CA PHE A 84 9.16 -3.88 6.64
C PHE A 84 8.77 -3.79 8.12
N GLU A 85 8.41 -2.61 8.60
CA GLU A 85 8.07 -2.38 10.00
C GLU A 85 6.84 -3.19 10.46
N ILE A 86 5.86 -3.37 9.58
CA ILE A 86 4.68 -4.19 9.86
C ILE A 86 5.05 -5.67 9.90
N GLY A 87 5.78 -6.16 8.92
CA GLY A 87 6.17 -7.57 8.84
C GLY A 87 7.10 -8.01 9.98
N GLU A 88 8.01 -7.13 10.44
CA GLU A 88 8.90 -7.41 11.58
C GLU A 88 8.14 -7.55 12.92
N ARG A 89 6.85 -7.27 12.95
CA ARG A 89 5.95 -7.45 14.10
C ARG A 89 5.04 -8.67 13.97
N ASP A 90 5.41 -9.61 13.10
CA ASP A 90 4.62 -10.82 12.82
C ASP A 90 3.20 -10.54 12.31
N ILE A 91 2.95 -9.35 11.75
CA ILE A 91 1.70 -9.02 11.07
C ILE A 91 1.84 -9.42 9.60
N SER A 92 0.95 -10.28 9.13
CA SER A 92 0.92 -10.69 7.73
C SER A 92 0.69 -9.47 6.83
N ILE A 93 1.58 -9.22 5.87
CA ILE A 93 1.51 -8.04 5.01
C ILE A 93 1.54 -8.42 3.54
N VAL A 94 0.61 -7.86 2.78
CA VAL A 94 0.62 -7.88 1.32
C VAL A 94 0.49 -6.46 0.79
N GLY A 95 1.03 -6.23 -0.39
CA GLY A 95 1.03 -4.92 -1.02
C GLY A 95 0.26 -4.90 -2.32
N LEU A 96 -0.44 -3.80 -2.54
CA LEU A 96 -1.03 -3.45 -3.83
C LEU A 96 -0.37 -2.17 -4.32
N LYS A 97 0.24 -2.19 -5.48
CA LYS A 97 0.94 -1.03 -6.00
C LYS A 97 0.80 -0.91 -7.49
N PHE A 98 0.66 0.34 -7.93
CA PHE A 98 0.71 0.66 -9.35
C PHE A 98 2.11 1.20 -9.67
N MET A 99 2.96 0.37 -10.28
CA MET A 99 4.34 0.72 -10.62
C MET A 99 4.56 0.89 -12.13
N GLY A 100 3.71 0.30 -12.93
CA GLY A 100 3.90 0.26 -14.37
C GLY A 100 5.19 -0.50 -14.75
N LYS A 101 6.09 0.17 -15.49
CA LYS A 101 7.39 -0.39 -15.87
C LYS A 101 8.51 -0.10 -14.86
N HIS A 102 8.18 0.57 -13.76
CA HIS A 102 9.17 0.92 -12.74
C HIS A 102 9.39 -0.25 -11.77
N LYS A 103 10.59 -0.28 -11.19
CA LYS A 103 10.94 -1.21 -10.09
C LYS A 103 10.99 -0.42 -8.78
N PHE A 104 10.91 -1.14 -7.68
CA PHE A 104 11.13 -0.52 -6.37
C PHE A 104 12.52 0.12 -6.30
N VAL A 105 12.59 1.32 -5.77
CA VAL A 105 13.85 2.01 -5.48
C VAL A 105 14.56 1.35 -4.29
N VAL A 106 13.78 0.83 -3.34
CA VAL A 106 14.27 0.10 -2.18
C VAL A 106 13.47 -1.18 -2.05
N GLU A 107 14.17 -2.30 -1.89
CA GLU A 107 13.57 -3.62 -1.70
C GLU A 107 13.94 -4.18 -0.32
N ASN A 108 13.04 -4.98 0.24
CA ASN A 108 13.26 -5.77 1.44
C ASN A 108 12.55 -7.13 1.32
N GLN A 109 12.67 -7.95 2.34
CA GLN A 109 12.12 -9.31 2.33
C GLN A 109 10.57 -9.39 2.15
N TYR A 110 9.84 -8.30 2.39
CA TYR A 110 8.38 -8.24 2.27
C TYR A 110 7.93 -7.69 0.92
N THR A 111 8.76 -6.93 0.19
CA THR A 111 8.37 -6.37 -1.12
C THR A 111 8.11 -7.43 -2.19
N LYS A 112 8.52 -8.68 -1.97
CA LYS A 112 8.16 -9.82 -2.82
C LYS A 112 6.65 -10.18 -2.77
N TYR A 113 5.93 -9.70 -1.76
CA TYR A 113 4.49 -9.92 -1.59
C TYR A 113 3.64 -8.76 -2.14
N VAL A 114 4.17 -8.01 -3.08
CA VAL A 114 3.45 -6.90 -3.73
C VAL A 114 2.87 -7.36 -5.05
N LEU A 115 1.56 -7.13 -5.20
CA LEU A 115 0.86 -7.25 -6.46
C LEU A 115 0.95 -5.91 -7.19
N ASP A 116 1.55 -5.92 -8.37
CA ASP A 116 1.71 -4.75 -9.22
C ASP A 116 0.59 -4.67 -10.26
N PHE A 117 -0.10 -3.55 -10.29
CA PHE A 117 -1.13 -3.24 -11.28
C PHE A 117 -0.50 -2.42 -12.40
N ASN A 118 -0.28 -3.03 -13.55
CA ASN A 118 0.29 -2.35 -14.71
C ASN A 118 -0.79 -1.70 -15.58
N LYS A 119 -0.44 -0.57 -16.20
CA LYS A 119 -1.23 -0.03 -17.30
C LYS A 119 -1.17 -0.96 -18.50
N SER A 120 -2.24 -0.98 -19.30
CA SER A 120 -2.24 -1.60 -20.63
C SER A 120 -1.14 -0.99 -21.50
N GLU A 121 -0.68 -1.73 -22.52
CA GLU A 121 0.35 -1.26 -23.47
C GLU A 121 -0.05 0.04 -24.17
N GLU A 122 -1.33 0.31 -24.31
CA GLU A 122 -1.88 1.51 -24.93
C GLU A 122 -1.92 2.73 -23.99
N GLY A 123 -1.50 2.57 -22.73
CA GLY A 123 -1.55 3.65 -21.74
C GLY A 123 -2.95 4.04 -21.29
N ASN A 124 -3.95 3.23 -21.62
CA ASN A 124 -5.32 3.43 -21.20
C ASN A 124 -5.48 3.03 -19.73
N GLU A 125 -6.00 3.92 -18.89
CA GLU A 125 -6.18 3.68 -17.45
C GLU A 125 -7.32 2.71 -17.14
N THR A 126 -8.03 2.20 -18.12
CA THR A 126 -9.19 1.31 -17.94
C THR A 126 -8.85 -0.17 -17.90
N GLU A 127 -7.67 -0.57 -18.35
CA GLU A 127 -7.20 -1.94 -18.28
C GLU A 127 -6.04 -2.06 -17.28
N VAL A 128 -6.29 -2.76 -16.20
CA VAL A 128 -5.29 -3.08 -15.19
C VAL A 128 -4.94 -4.56 -15.29
N VAL A 129 -3.68 -4.84 -15.59
CA VAL A 129 -3.14 -6.21 -15.61
C VAL A 129 -2.40 -6.44 -14.30
N CYS A 130 -2.87 -7.38 -13.52
CA CYS A 130 -2.19 -7.79 -12.29
C CYS A 130 -0.98 -8.65 -12.63
N GLN A 131 0.19 -8.27 -12.16
CA GLN A 131 1.38 -9.11 -12.18
C GLN A 131 1.74 -9.50 -10.75
N ASN A 132 1.83 -10.78 -10.50
CA ASN A 132 2.42 -11.31 -9.28
C ASN A 132 3.93 -11.21 -9.37
N ASN A 133 4.54 -10.38 -8.56
CA ASN A 133 6.00 -10.35 -8.35
C ASN A 133 6.42 -11.37 -7.27
N ILE A 134 5.73 -12.49 -7.23
CA ILE A 134 6.06 -13.60 -6.32
C ILE A 134 7.13 -14.47 -6.96
#